data_3d3d185130f5bea6e3ecb0dbaddbdd6a
#
_entry.id   3d3d185130f5bea6e3ecb0dbaddbdd6a
#
_cell.length_a   1.000
_cell.length_b   1.000
_cell.length_c   1.000
_cell.angle_alpha   90.00
_cell.angle_beta   90.00
_cell.angle_gamma   90.00
#
_symmetry.space_group_name_H-M   'P 1'
#
loop_
_entity.id
_entity.type
_entity.pdbx_description
1 polymer ?
#
loop_
_entity_poly.entity_id
_entity_poly.type
_entity_poly.pdbx_seq_one_letter_code
_entity_poly.pdbx_strand_id
1 'polypeptide(L)'
;LYRALRADKVTLGLLESVLGAYFEPESLKEKVTGIRLLERSKDEIRDQANRMMDEIHPESNSEWKVKIEETDSRTGGGALPELPLPSCALVISHSEYKAQHIQDWLRSEPIPIIVRVQEESVWLDFRTVFEEDEESLKNSLHLLFKSSFKSEKQVS
;
A
#
# COMPACT_ATOMS: atom_id res chain seq x y z
N LEU A 1 -18.59 -17.01 -33.63
CA LEU A 1 -17.38 -16.84 -32.81
C LEU A 1 -16.65 -15.51 -33.10
N TYR A 2 -16.46 -15.16 -34.36
CA TYR A 2 -15.71 -13.93 -34.75
C TYR A 2 -16.34 -12.62 -34.23
N ARG A 3 -17.69 -12.53 -34.15
CA ARG A 3 -18.39 -11.35 -33.61
C ARG A 3 -18.35 -11.28 -32.10
N ALA A 4 -18.27 -12.41 -31.39
CA ALA A 4 -18.20 -12.45 -29.92
C ALA A 4 -16.83 -12.01 -29.37
N LEU A 5 -15.77 -12.12 -30.17
CA LEU A 5 -14.41 -11.74 -29.83
C LEU A 5 -14.01 -10.33 -30.33
N ARG A 6 -14.96 -9.61 -30.94
CA ARG A 6 -14.70 -8.28 -31.44
C ARG A 6 -14.72 -7.25 -30.33
N ALA A 7 -13.60 -6.56 -30.10
CA ALA A 7 -13.54 -5.44 -29.18
C ALA A 7 -14.60 -4.38 -29.56
N ASP A 8 -15.33 -3.88 -28.57
CA ASP A 8 -16.29 -2.81 -28.78
C ASP A 8 -15.60 -1.43 -28.91
N LYS A 9 -16.35 -0.41 -29.29
CA LYS A 9 -15.81 0.93 -29.51
C LYS A 9 -15.27 1.58 -28.23
N VAL A 10 -15.85 1.25 -27.07
CA VAL A 10 -15.41 1.81 -25.79
C VAL A 10 -14.04 1.23 -25.44
N THR A 11 -13.89 -0.09 -25.56
CA THR A 11 -12.60 -0.77 -25.33
C THR A 11 -11.50 -0.22 -26.26
N LEU A 12 -11.83 -0.01 -27.55
CA LEU A 12 -10.86 0.56 -28.49
C LEU A 12 -10.51 2.01 -28.15
N GLY A 13 -11.50 2.83 -27.77
CA GLY A 13 -11.26 4.22 -27.37
C GLY A 13 -10.42 4.33 -26.07
N LEU A 14 -10.65 3.46 -25.09
CA LEU A 14 -9.82 3.39 -23.89
C LEU A 14 -8.37 2.96 -24.21
N LEU A 15 -8.22 1.97 -25.08
CA LEU A 15 -6.89 1.53 -25.53
C LEU A 15 -6.16 2.66 -26.27
N GLU A 16 -6.84 3.37 -27.18
CA GLU A 16 -6.27 4.51 -27.90
C GLU A 16 -5.82 5.61 -26.92
N SER A 17 -6.65 5.92 -25.91
CA SER A 17 -6.30 6.91 -24.87
C SER A 17 -5.05 6.51 -24.08
N VAL A 18 -4.95 5.24 -23.66
CA VAL A 18 -3.78 4.74 -22.94
C VAL A 18 -2.55 4.73 -23.82
N LEU A 19 -2.66 4.23 -25.06
CA LEU A 19 -1.53 4.22 -26.01
C LEU A 19 -1.08 5.64 -26.37
N GLY A 20 -2.03 6.60 -26.46
CA GLY A 20 -1.74 8.01 -26.67
C GLY A 20 -0.78 8.60 -25.63
N ALA A 21 -0.90 8.16 -24.37
CA ALA A 21 0.00 8.61 -23.30
C ALA A 21 1.46 8.22 -23.54
N TYR A 22 1.72 7.11 -24.21
CA TYR A 22 3.09 6.65 -24.51
C TYR A 22 3.80 7.49 -25.60
N PHE A 23 3.07 8.31 -26.37
CA PHE A 23 3.66 9.26 -27.30
C PHE A 23 4.15 10.55 -26.63
N GLU A 24 3.83 10.72 -25.34
CA GLU A 24 4.25 11.86 -24.53
C GLU A 24 5.05 11.39 -23.29
N PRO A 25 6.32 10.94 -23.46
CA PRO A 25 7.09 10.32 -22.38
C PRO A 25 7.23 11.20 -21.15
N GLU A 26 7.28 12.53 -21.29
CA GLU A 26 7.43 13.48 -20.19
C GLU A 26 6.24 13.50 -19.23
N SER A 27 5.03 13.24 -19.75
CA SER A 27 3.79 13.19 -18.96
C SER A 27 3.31 11.77 -18.64
N LEU A 28 4.06 10.75 -19.06
CA LEU A 28 3.65 9.35 -18.95
C LEU A 28 3.39 8.91 -17.51
N LYS A 29 4.25 9.31 -16.58
CA LYS A 29 4.12 9.01 -15.14
C LYS A 29 2.84 9.60 -14.54
N GLU A 30 2.45 10.78 -14.98
CA GLU A 30 1.25 11.46 -14.50
C GLU A 30 -0.02 10.79 -15.05
N LYS A 31 0.05 10.35 -16.30
CA LYS A 31 -1.09 9.76 -17.03
C LYS A 31 -1.30 8.28 -16.75
N VAL A 32 -0.23 7.54 -16.45
CA VAL A 32 -0.27 6.08 -16.28
C VAL A 32 0.22 5.68 -14.89
N THR A 33 -0.71 5.47 -13.98
CA THR A 33 -0.46 5.11 -12.57
C THR A 33 0.52 3.93 -12.41
N GLY A 34 0.38 2.89 -13.27
CA GLY A 34 1.28 1.74 -13.23
C GLY A 34 2.75 2.13 -13.46
N ILE A 35 3.02 3.02 -14.42
CA ILE A 35 4.37 3.52 -14.70
C ILE A 35 4.88 4.35 -13.52
N ARG A 36 4.04 5.24 -12.97
CA ARG A 36 4.38 6.02 -11.77
C ARG A 36 4.85 5.12 -10.62
N LEU A 37 4.12 4.05 -10.34
CA LEU A 37 4.46 3.11 -9.27
C LEU A 37 5.75 2.31 -9.55
N LEU A 38 5.98 1.90 -10.79
CA LEU A 38 7.17 1.13 -11.18
C LEU A 38 8.45 1.97 -11.11
N GLU A 39 8.38 3.24 -11.48
CA GLU A 39 9.54 4.13 -11.58
C GLU A 39 9.92 4.80 -10.24
N ARG A 40 9.09 4.67 -9.19
CA ARG A 40 9.44 5.21 -7.87
C ARG A 40 10.75 4.61 -7.37
N SER A 41 11.69 5.48 -7.01
CA SER A 41 12.97 5.05 -6.42
C SER A 41 12.77 4.58 -4.97
N LYS A 42 13.68 3.72 -4.50
CA LYS A 42 13.69 3.28 -3.10
C LYS A 42 13.90 4.44 -2.13
N ASP A 43 14.70 5.43 -2.52
CA ASP A 43 15.00 6.59 -1.67
C ASP A 43 13.77 7.49 -1.50
N GLU A 44 13.03 7.79 -2.57
CA GLU A 44 11.74 8.51 -2.49
C GLU A 44 10.74 7.80 -1.58
N ILE A 45 10.65 6.47 -1.69
CA ILE A 45 9.75 5.65 -0.87
C ILE A 45 10.19 5.68 0.60
N ARG A 46 11.49 5.57 0.85
CA ARG A 46 12.07 5.65 2.20
C ARG A 46 11.82 7.01 2.84
N ASP A 47 12.02 8.09 2.10
CA ASP A 47 11.80 9.45 2.60
C ASP A 47 10.32 9.67 2.95
N GLN A 48 9.40 9.14 2.14
CA GLN A 48 7.97 9.18 2.43
C GLN A 48 7.63 8.37 3.70
N ALA A 49 8.18 7.17 3.85
CA ALA A 49 7.99 6.34 5.03
C ALA A 49 8.55 6.99 6.30
N ASN A 50 9.72 7.67 6.20
CA ASN A 50 10.32 8.41 7.32
C ASN A 50 9.44 9.58 7.75
N ARG A 51 8.96 10.40 6.81
CA ARG A 51 8.03 11.51 7.11
C ARG A 51 6.78 10.99 7.84
N MET A 52 6.18 9.92 7.33
CA MET A 52 5.03 9.31 7.98
C MET A 52 5.38 8.83 9.39
N MET A 53 6.51 8.16 9.57
CA MET A 53 6.97 7.68 10.88
C MET A 53 7.15 8.82 11.89
N ASP A 54 7.70 9.97 11.44
CA ASP A 54 7.90 11.15 12.27
C ASP A 54 6.57 11.78 12.73
N GLU A 55 5.51 11.62 11.95
CA GLU A 55 4.19 12.17 12.25
C GLU A 55 3.31 11.26 13.13
N ILE A 56 3.50 9.93 13.05
CA ILE A 56 2.59 8.96 13.69
C ILE A 56 3.08 8.43 15.05
N HIS A 57 4.12 8.99 15.66
CA HIS A 57 4.76 8.47 16.86
C HIS A 57 3.76 7.78 17.82
N PRO A 58 3.83 6.45 18.02
CA PRO A 58 3.13 5.83 19.12
C PRO A 58 3.71 6.38 20.44
N GLU A 59 2.89 6.55 21.46
CA GLU A 59 3.35 7.02 22.77
C GLU A 59 4.49 6.14 23.27
N SER A 60 5.51 6.75 23.90
CA SER A 60 6.75 6.08 24.31
C SER A 60 6.56 4.88 25.26
N ASN A 61 5.40 4.74 25.87
CA ASN A 61 5.00 3.63 26.73
C ASN A 61 3.95 2.71 26.08
N SER A 62 3.67 2.86 24.79
CA SER A 62 2.66 2.05 24.11
C SER A 62 3.20 0.65 23.83
N GLU A 63 2.31 -0.32 23.83
CA GLU A 63 2.62 -1.71 23.44
C GLU A 63 2.79 -1.87 21.92
N TRP A 64 2.57 -0.79 21.17
CA TRP A 64 2.82 -0.71 19.75
C TRP A 64 4.31 -0.58 19.44
N LYS A 65 4.78 -1.40 18.52
CA LYS A 65 6.12 -1.30 17.94
C LYS A 65 5.99 -0.96 16.47
N VAL A 66 6.63 0.13 16.09
CA VAL A 66 6.61 0.63 14.70
C VAL A 66 8.04 0.84 14.26
N LYS A 67 8.39 0.34 13.08
CA LYS A 67 9.72 0.49 12.48
C LYS A 67 9.61 0.54 10.96
N ILE A 68 10.63 1.10 10.31
CA ILE A 68 10.77 1.06 8.86
C ILE A 68 11.73 -0.07 8.50
N GLU A 69 11.32 -0.91 7.57
CA GLU A 69 12.12 -2.02 7.05
C GLU A 69 12.20 -1.96 5.53
N GLU A 70 13.35 -2.37 5.01
CA GLU A 70 13.51 -2.58 3.58
C GLU A 70 12.76 -3.83 3.15
N THR A 71 12.12 -3.76 1.99
CA THR A 71 11.36 -4.88 1.44
C THR A 71 11.40 -4.84 -0.09
N ASP A 72 10.93 -5.90 -0.70
CA ASP A 72 10.70 -5.96 -2.14
C ASP A 72 9.19 -6.01 -2.40
N SER A 73 8.72 -5.07 -3.22
CA SER A 73 7.41 -5.15 -3.83
C SER A 73 7.48 -6.01 -5.09
N ARG A 74 6.35 -6.53 -5.52
CA ARG A 74 6.25 -7.32 -6.75
C ARG A 74 5.14 -6.79 -7.63
N THR A 75 5.37 -6.73 -8.93
CA THR A 75 4.30 -6.56 -9.90
C THR A 75 3.44 -7.82 -9.90
N GLY A 76 2.12 -7.66 -9.77
CA GLY A 76 1.20 -8.81 -9.71
C GLY A 76 1.34 -9.76 -10.91
N GLY A 77 0.71 -10.94 -10.80
CA GLY A 77 0.86 -12.03 -11.75
C GLY A 77 0.56 -11.64 -13.20
N GLY A 78 1.51 -11.87 -14.09
CA GLY A 78 1.40 -11.64 -15.53
C GLY A 78 2.39 -10.63 -16.11
N ALA A 79 2.86 -9.65 -15.33
CA ALA A 79 3.85 -8.67 -15.79
C ALA A 79 5.10 -8.75 -14.91
N LEU A 80 6.20 -9.32 -15.42
CA LEU A 80 7.50 -9.40 -14.73
C LEU A 80 7.41 -9.90 -13.27
N PRO A 81 6.78 -11.04 -12.98
CA PRO A 81 6.48 -11.49 -11.62
C PRO A 81 7.73 -11.79 -10.79
N GLU A 82 8.86 -12.01 -11.44
CA GLU A 82 10.13 -12.36 -10.81
C GLU A 82 11.03 -11.15 -10.53
N LEU A 83 10.68 -9.95 -11.05
CA LEU A 83 11.49 -8.76 -10.81
C LEU A 83 11.13 -8.12 -9.47
N PRO A 84 12.02 -8.19 -8.46
CA PRO A 84 11.81 -7.49 -7.22
C PRO A 84 11.93 -5.97 -7.45
N LEU A 85 11.03 -5.21 -6.87
CA LEU A 85 11.07 -3.75 -6.86
C LEU A 85 11.49 -3.30 -5.45
N PRO A 86 12.72 -2.80 -5.27
CA PRO A 86 13.21 -2.37 -3.96
C PRO A 86 12.29 -1.32 -3.35
N SER A 87 11.80 -1.58 -2.14
CA SER A 87 10.82 -0.73 -1.44
C SER A 87 11.13 -0.58 0.04
N CYS A 88 10.34 0.21 0.75
CA CYS A 88 10.33 0.32 2.19
C CYS A 88 8.91 0.15 2.71
N ALA A 89 8.78 -0.51 3.85
CA ALA A 89 7.51 -0.72 4.51
C ALA A 89 7.55 -0.21 5.96
N LEU A 90 6.43 0.30 6.41
CA LEU A 90 6.17 0.50 7.82
C LEU A 90 5.70 -0.83 8.42
N VAL A 91 6.46 -1.34 9.38
CA VAL A 91 6.17 -2.60 10.06
C VAL A 91 5.58 -2.28 11.42
N ILE A 92 4.36 -2.74 11.65
CA ILE A 92 3.59 -2.46 12.86
C ILE A 92 3.29 -3.78 13.56
N SER A 93 3.57 -3.84 14.85
CA SER A 93 3.22 -4.97 15.71
C SER A 93 2.76 -4.49 17.09
N HIS A 94 2.09 -5.36 17.81
CA HIS A 94 1.62 -5.09 19.17
C HIS A 94 1.90 -6.30 20.05
N SER A 95 2.14 -6.08 21.36
CA SER A 95 2.48 -7.17 22.28
C SER A 95 1.33 -8.15 22.51
N GLU A 96 0.08 -7.69 22.48
CA GLU A 96 -1.10 -8.50 22.78
C GLU A 96 -1.97 -8.81 21.55
N TYR A 97 -1.95 -7.95 20.52
CA TYR A 97 -2.82 -8.11 19.35
C TYR A 97 -2.11 -8.86 18.24
N LYS A 98 -2.78 -9.87 17.68
CA LYS A 98 -2.29 -10.60 16.51
C LYS A 98 -2.30 -9.69 15.27
N ALA A 99 -1.31 -9.86 14.42
CA ALA A 99 -1.21 -9.12 13.16
C ALA A 99 -2.47 -9.23 12.29
N GLN A 100 -3.17 -10.37 12.34
CA GLN A 100 -4.43 -10.55 11.61
C GLN A 100 -5.52 -9.57 12.09
N HIS A 101 -5.65 -9.33 13.39
CA HIS A 101 -6.64 -8.39 13.93
C HIS A 101 -6.33 -6.95 13.51
N ILE A 102 -5.04 -6.59 13.49
CA ILE A 102 -4.59 -5.27 13.01
C ILE A 102 -4.92 -5.12 11.52
N GLN A 103 -4.66 -6.15 10.70
CA GLN A 103 -4.99 -6.16 9.27
C GLN A 103 -6.49 -6.00 9.05
N ASP A 104 -7.32 -6.75 9.78
CA ASP A 104 -8.77 -6.72 9.63
C ASP A 104 -9.33 -5.35 10.03
N TRP A 105 -8.77 -4.74 11.08
CA TRP A 105 -9.12 -3.38 11.48
C TRP A 105 -8.78 -2.37 10.41
N LEU A 106 -7.54 -2.37 9.89
CA LEU A 106 -7.09 -1.47 8.81
C LEU A 106 -7.94 -1.63 7.54
N ARG A 107 -8.36 -2.86 7.24
CA ARG A 107 -9.24 -3.14 6.10
C ARG A 107 -10.67 -2.64 6.31
N SER A 108 -11.14 -2.51 7.55
CA SER A 108 -12.48 -2.03 7.90
C SER A 108 -12.61 -0.51 7.95
N GLU A 109 -11.52 0.24 7.82
CA GLU A 109 -11.54 1.69 7.78
C GLU A 109 -12.39 2.21 6.61
N PRO A 110 -12.96 3.42 6.70
CA PRO A 110 -13.75 4.03 5.62
C PRO A 110 -13.02 4.08 4.27
N ILE A 111 -11.69 4.30 4.31
CA ILE A 111 -10.77 4.07 3.18
C ILE A 111 -9.94 2.86 3.56
N PRO A 112 -10.24 1.66 3.01
CA PRO A 112 -9.57 0.43 3.39
C PRO A 112 -8.07 0.47 3.14
N ILE A 113 -7.29 0.15 4.17
CA ILE A 113 -5.84 0.06 4.10
C ILE A 113 -5.45 -1.41 3.95
N ILE A 114 -4.83 -1.75 2.82
CA ILE A 114 -4.43 -3.11 2.51
C ILE A 114 -2.96 -3.30 2.88
N VAL A 115 -2.71 -4.21 3.80
CA VAL A 115 -1.37 -4.53 4.31
C VAL A 115 -1.06 -6.01 4.14
N ARG A 116 0.22 -6.37 4.18
CA ARG A 116 0.66 -7.77 4.25
C ARG A 116 0.83 -8.16 5.72
N VAL A 117 0.58 -9.42 6.04
CA VAL A 117 0.95 -10.00 7.33
C VAL A 117 2.16 -10.91 7.12
N GLN A 118 3.22 -10.66 7.86
CA GLN A 118 4.45 -11.43 7.85
C GLN A 118 5.10 -11.36 9.23
N GLU A 119 5.60 -12.50 9.75
CA GLU A 119 6.31 -12.58 11.05
C GLU A 119 5.56 -11.90 12.21
N GLU A 120 4.27 -12.23 12.36
CA GLU A 120 3.37 -11.65 13.40
C GLU A 120 3.31 -10.11 13.38
N SER A 121 3.59 -9.50 12.24
CA SER A 121 3.56 -8.04 12.04
C SER A 121 2.78 -7.68 10.78
N VAL A 122 2.21 -6.49 10.76
CA VAL A 122 1.62 -5.90 9.55
C VAL A 122 2.66 -5.08 8.83
N TRP A 123 2.73 -5.25 7.51
CA TRP A 123 3.67 -4.57 6.62
C TRP A 123 2.90 -3.67 5.65
N LEU A 124 3.03 -2.37 5.83
CA LEU A 124 2.47 -1.34 4.95
C LEU A 124 3.56 -0.89 3.97
N ASP A 125 3.48 -1.34 2.74
CA ASP A 125 4.46 -1.04 1.69
C ASP A 125 4.18 0.34 1.08
N PHE A 126 5.12 1.26 1.24
CA PHE A 126 4.97 2.65 0.80
C PHE A 126 5.08 2.84 -0.72
N ARG A 127 5.50 1.84 -1.50
CA ARG A 127 5.49 1.94 -2.96
C ARG A 127 4.12 2.26 -3.53
N THR A 128 3.06 1.78 -2.88
CA THR A 128 1.66 1.96 -3.33
C THR A 128 0.89 3.02 -2.56
N VAL A 129 1.54 3.76 -1.66
CA VAL A 129 0.96 4.91 -0.95
C VAL A 129 1.20 6.16 -1.79
N PHE A 130 0.12 6.83 -2.21
CA PHE A 130 0.20 8.10 -2.92
C PHE A 130 0.22 9.28 -1.95
N GLU A 131 0.74 10.41 -2.38
CA GLU A 131 0.79 11.63 -1.55
C GLU A 131 -0.61 12.08 -1.12
N GLU A 132 -1.59 11.94 -2.00
CA GLU A 132 -2.99 12.26 -1.74
C GLU A 132 -3.64 11.37 -0.67
N ASP A 133 -3.07 10.19 -0.38
CA ASP A 133 -3.57 9.25 0.62
C ASP A 133 -2.89 9.42 1.99
N GLU A 134 -1.77 10.14 2.08
CA GLU A 134 -0.94 10.24 3.29
C GLU A 134 -1.73 10.76 4.50
N GLU A 135 -2.54 11.80 4.33
CA GLU A 135 -3.31 12.38 5.43
C GLU A 135 -4.37 11.41 5.97
N SER A 136 -5.05 10.68 5.06
CA SER A 136 -6.01 9.67 5.45
C SER A 136 -5.35 8.49 6.17
N LEU A 137 -4.22 8.02 5.63
CA LEU A 137 -3.42 6.97 6.23
C LEU A 137 -2.94 7.34 7.63
N LYS A 138 -2.40 8.56 7.80
CA LYS A 138 -1.96 9.09 9.09
C LYS A 138 -3.08 9.08 10.12
N ASN A 139 -4.26 9.58 9.75
CA ASN A 139 -5.42 9.63 10.63
C ASN A 139 -5.84 8.22 11.07
N SER A 140 -5.89 7.26 10.16
CA SER A 140 -6.21 5.87 10.49
C SER A 140 -5.15 5.24 11.40
N LEU A 141 -3.86 5.49 11.17
CA LEU A 141 -2.80 4.98 12.05
C LEU A 141 -2.86 5.60 13.47
N HIS A 142 -3.18 6.90 13.58
CA HIS A 142 -3.41 7.52 14.88
C HIS A 142 -4.61 6.92 15.62
N LEU A 143 -5.70 6.58 14.92
CA LEU A 143 -6.84 5.89 15.51
C LEU A 143 -6.47 4.47 15.91
N LEU A 144 -5.71 3.75 15.09
CA LEU A 144 -5.20 2.42 15.41
C LEU A 144 -4.43 2.41 16.73
N PHE A 145 -3.49 3.34 16.90
CA PHE A 145 -2.64 3.39 18.12
C PHE A 145 -3.39 3.82 19.38
N LYS A 146 -4.54 4.47 19.23
CA LYS A 146 -5.44 4.82 20.34
C LYS A 146 -6.50 3.76 20.61
N SER A 147 -6.71 2.83 19.67
CA SER A 147 -7.75 1.82 19.81
C SER A 147 -7.33 0.74 20.81
N SER A 148 -8.25 0.46 21.74
CA SER A 148 -8.17 -0.74 22.57
C SER A 148 -9.02 -1.81 21.89
N PHE A 149 -8.40 -2.78 21.21
CA PHE A 149 -9.14 -3.95 20.72
C PHE A 149 -9.66 -4.70 21.95
N LYS A 150 -10.97 -4.85 22.05
CA LYS A 150 -11.51 -5.75 23.10
C LYS A 150 -10.97 -7.14 22.81
N SER A 151 -10.15 -7.62 23.76
CA SER A 151 -9.70 -9.00 23.75
C SER A 151 -10.93 -9.91 23.68
N GLU A 152 -11.22 -10.49 22.52
CA GLU A 152 -12.06 -11.67 22.44
C GLU A 152 -11.27 -12.82 23.09
N LYS A 153 -11.41 -12.92 24.41
CA LYS A 153 -11.02 -14.12 25.12
C LYS A 153 -11.79 -15.27 24.47
N GLN A 154 -11.03 -16.15 23.82
CA GLN A 154 -11.28 -17.55 23.53
C GLN A 154 -12.69 -18.01 23.92
N VAL A 155 -13.52 -18.22 22.92
CA VAL A 155 -14.59 -19.23 23.02
C VAL A 155 -13.91 -20.55 22.68
N SER A 156 -13.75 -21.36 23.70
CA SER A 156 -13.28 -22.74 23.64
C SER A 156 -14.26 -23.62 22.89
#